data_c8e52755635da75036f223d39442b048
#
_entry.id   c8e52755635da75036f223d39442b048
#
_cell.length_a   1.000
_cell.length_b   1.000
_cell.length_c   1.000
_cell.angle_alpha   90.00
_cell.angle_beta   90.00
_cell.angle_gamma   90.00
#
_symmetry.space_group_name_H-M   'P 1'
#
loop_
_entity.id
_entity.type
_entity.pdbx_description
1 polymer ?
#
loop_
_entity_poly.entity_id
_entity_poly.type
_entity_poly.pdbx_seq_one_letter_code
_entity_poly.pdbx_strand_id
1 'polypeptide(L)'
;TKLFENCYRMVNIAYVNEMADAARAHGIDPNEMIDAAATKPYGYQAFRPGLGVGGHCIPVNPFYLFSNNPNLPVLKRATKLMRNRPAALAKKLHRRCAARAACPTGPRILVVGIGFKPGQSVLSYSPGLAFATELQRLGCSRLVFHDPLVEQSQVPWLEKLDHAGFHPGRLDLEFDAVAVCTRQHGVDFTVLDKLRHCRVKTFDTA
;
A
#
# COMPACT_ATOMS: atom_id res chain seq x y z
N THR A 1 7.66 20.97 -18.43
CA THR A 1 7.11 19.71 -18.95
C THR A 1 7.09 18.63 -17.87
N LYS A 2 8.24 18.34 -17.21
CA LYS A 2 8.35 17.22 -16.24
C LYS A 2 7.40 17.33 -15.04
N LEU A 3 7.24 18.52 -14.45
CA LEU A 3 6.28 18.75 -13.38
C LEU A 3 4.84 18.47 -13.81
N PHE A 4 4.46 18.90 -15.01
CA PHE A 4 3.14 18.67 -15.57
C PHE A 4 2.84 17.17 -15.72
N GLU A 5 3.77 16.39 -16.27
CA GLU A 5 3.64 14.93 -16.43
C GLU A 5 3.45 14.23 -15.07
N ASN A 6 4.27 14.57 -14.07
CA ASN A 6 4.17 13.94 -12.75
C ASN A 6 2.87 14.33 -12.00
N CYS A 7 2.41 15.57 -12.18
CA CYS A 7 1.13 16.01 -11.61
C CYS A 7 -0.07 15.36 -12.30
N TYR A 8 0.00 15.14 -13.61
CA TYR A 8 -0.98 14.34 -14.35
C TYR A 8 -1.06 12.91 -13.76
N ARG A 9 0.09 12.26 -13.55
CA ARG A 9 0.13 10.92 -12.91
C ARG A 9 -0.49 10.94 -11.51
N MET A 10 -0.19 11.95 -10.69
CA MET A 10 -0.78 12.07 -9.35
C MET A 10 -2.30 12.11 -9.40
N VAL A 11 -2.89 12.88 -10.30
CA VAL A 11 -4.35 13.00 -10.45
C VAL A 11 -4.96 11.68 -10.93
N ASN A 12 -4.35 11.04 -11.93
CA ASN A 12 -4.85 9.75 -12.44
C ASN A 12 -4.74 8.62 -11.42
N ILE A 13 -3.65 8.57 -10.64
CA ILE A 13 -3.51 7.59 -9.56
C ILE A 13 -4.56 7.84 -8.47
N ALA A 14 -4.86 9.10 -8.13
CA ALA A 14 -5.91 9.41 -7.17
C ALA A 14 -7.28 8.99 -7.71
N TYR A 15 -7.59 9.30 -8.95
CA TYR A 15 -8.83 8.91 -9.61
C TYR A 15 -9.03 7.40 -9.64
N VAL A 16 -8.05 6.64 -10.13
CA VAL A 16 -8.18 5.18 -10.23
C VAL A 16 -8.33 4.51 -8.87
N ASN A 17 -7.67 5.03 -7.83
CA ASN A 17 -7.85 4.50 -6.47
C ASN A 17 -9.24 4.78 -5.91
N GLU A 18 -9.80 5.97 -6.14
CA GLU A 18 -11.15 6.33 -5.74
C GLU A 18 -12.20 5.47 -6.45
N MET A 19 -12.07 5.31 -7.77
CA MET A 19 -12.95 4.45 -8.56
C MET A 19 -12.84 2.97 -8.18
N ALA A 20 -11.64 2.50 -7.89
CA ALA A 20 -11.44 1.12 -7.42
C ALA A 20 -12.08 0.87 -6.04
N ASP A 21 -12.02 1.84 -5.13
CA ASP A 21 -12.68 1.71 -3.83
C ASP A 21 -14.21 1.73 -3.97
N ALA A 22 -14.75 2.55 -4.88
CA ALA A 22 -16.18 2.58 -5.21
C ALA A 22 -16.64 1.26 -5.88
N ALA A 23 -15.90 0.77 -6.87
CA ALA A 23 -16.21 -0.49 -7.58
C ALA A 23 -16.30 -1.69 -6.61
N ARG A 24 -15.32 -1.80 -5.70
CA ARG A 24 -15.32 -2.87 -4.67
C ARG A 24 -16.52 -2.81 -3.73
N ALA A 25 -17.07 -1.63 -3.47
CA ALA A 25 -18.26 -1.48 -2.63
C ALA A 25 -19.52 -2.08 -3.31
N HIS A 26 -19.50 -2.17 -4.63
CA HIS A 26 -20.57 -2.79 -5.45
C HIS A 26 -20.25 -4.21 -5.93
N GLY A 27 -19.16 -4.83 -5.41
CA GLY A 27 -18.76 -6.18 -5.81
C GLY A 27 -18.11 -6.27 -7.19
N ILE A 28 -17.71 -5.14 -7.79
CA ILE A 28 -17.05 -5.08 -9.10
C ILE A 28 -15.55 -5.19 -8.91
N ASP A 29 -14.87 -6.03 -9.71
CA ASP A 29 -13.41 -6.09 -9.73
C ASP A 29 -12.85 -4.85 -10.44
N PRO A 30 -12.06 -4.02 -9.75
CA PRO A 30 -11.47 -2.83 -10.37
C PRO A 30 -10.52 -3.14 -11.54
N ASN A 31 -9.85 -4.29 -11.52
CA ASN A 31 -8.92 -4.65 -12.60
C ASN A 31 -9.69 -4.99 -13.88
N GLU A 32 -10.76 -5.78 -13.79
CA GLU A 32 -11.65 -6.04 -14.94
C GLU A 32 -12.23 -4.74 -15.51
N MET A 33 -12.66 -3.82 -14.64
CA MET A 33 -13.16 -2.50 -15.06
C MET A 33 -12.09 -1.69 -15.80
N ILE A 34 -10.84 -1.68 -15.30
CA ILE A 34 -9.73 -0.97 -15.92
C ILE A 34 -9.34 -1.63 -17.26
N ASP A 35 -9.28 -2.96 -17.30
CA ASP A 35 -8.93 -3.71 -18.50
C ASP A 35 -9.99 -3.51 -19.60
N ALA A 36 -11.27 -3.55 -19.24
CA ALA A 36 -12.34 -3.23 -20.17
C ALA A 36 -12.24 -1.80 -20.73
N ALA A 37 -11.94 -0.81 -19.88
CA ALA A 37 -11.71 0.56 -20.33
C ALA A 37 -10.48 0.69 -21.23
N ALA A 38 -9.43 -0.10 -20.98
CA ALA A 38 -8.19 -0.10 -21.75
C ALA A 38 -8.31 -0.76 -23.14
N THR A 39 -9.41 -1.44 -23.44
CA THR A 39 -9.69 -1.96 -24.79
C THR A 39 -9.94 -0.86 -25.83
N LYS A 40 -10.21 0.37 -25.39
CA LYS A 40 -10.35 1.50 -26.29
C LYS A 40 -8.99 1.84 -26.94
N PRO A 41 -8.96 2.05 -28.26
CA PRO A 41 -7.69 2.30 -28.98
C PRO A 41 -7.08 3.66 -28.70
N TYR A 42 -7.81 4.57 -28.07
CA TYR A 42 -7.38 5.93 -27.73
C TYR A 42 -8.16 6.52 -26.56
N GLY A 43 -7.63 7.57 -25.97
CA GLY A 43 -8.31 8.41 -24.98
C GLY A 43 -8.33 7.85 -23.55
N TYR A 44 -7.80 6.64 -23.34
CA TYR A 44 -7.66 6.05 -22.01
C TYR A 44 -6.25 5.54 -21.78
N GLN A 45 -5.63 6.00 -20.69
CA GLN A 45 -4.37 5.46 -20.18
C GLN A 45 -4.64 4.69 -18.89
N ALA A 46 -4.38 3.40 -18.90
CA ALA A 46 -4.58 2.53 -17.75
C ALA A 46 -3.61 2.88 -16.61
N PHE A 47 -4.16 3.14 -15.44
CA PHE A 47 -3.46 3.18 -14.16
C PHE A 47 -4.03 2.08 -13.26
N ARG A 48 -3.18 1.51 -12.41
CA ARG A 48 -3.62 0.49 -11.45
C ARG A 48 -3.77 1.08 -10.05
N PRO A 49 -4.81 0.66 -9.30
CA PRO A 49 -4.96 1.09 -7.91
C PRO A 49 -3.87 0.45 -7.04
N GLY A 50 -3.49 1.14 -5.95
CA GLY A 50 -2.49 0.67 -5.01
C GLY A 50 -2.64 1.27 -3.63
N LEU A 51 -1.63 1.05 -2.79
CA LEU A 51 -1.62 1.55 -1.42
C LEU A 51 -1.50 3.09 -1.35
N GLY A 52 -0.80 3.69 -2.30
CA GLY A 52 -0.54 5.13 -2.33
C GLY A 52 0.45 5.51 -3.42
N VAL A 53 1.08 6.66 -3.28
CA VAL A 53 2.10 7.17 -4.20
C VAL A 53 3.42 7.36 -3.46
N GLY A 54 4.47 6.70 -3.94
CA GLY A 54 5.82 6.76 -3.35
C GLY A 54 6.89 7.28 -4.31
N GLY A 55 8.13 7.31 -3.81
CA GLY A 55 9.30 7.77 -4.56
C GLY A 55 9.52 9.27 -4.51
N HIS A 56 10.53 9.75 -5.25
CA HIS A 56 11.00 11.13 -5.14
C HIS A 56 10.28 12.15 -6.05
N CYS A 57 9.52 11.68 -7.04
CA CYS A 57 8.98 12.58 -8.07
C CYS A 57 7.49 12.86 -7.87
N ILE A 58 6.64 11.84 -7.99
CA ILE A 58 5.19 12.03 -8.02
C ILE A 58 4.65 12.63 -6.71
N PRO A 59 5.05 12.19 -5.50
CA PRO A 59 4.54 12.78 -4.25
C PRO A 59 5.10 14.17 -3.95
N VAL A 60 6.20 14.58 -4.57
CA VAL A 60 6.91 15.83 -4.28
C VAL A 60 6.61 16.94 -5.28
N ASN A 61 6.53 16.61 -6.57
CA ASN A 61 6.40 17.61 -7.64
C ASN A 61 5.15 18.51 -7.54
N PRO A 62 3.99 18.05 -7.04
CA PRO A 62 2.86 18.93 -6.82
C PRO A 62 3.18 20.13 -5.92
N PHE A 63 4.03 19.95 -4.90
CA PHE A 63 4.38 21.04 -3.96
C PHE A 63 5.19 22.13 -4.63
N TYR A 64 6.05 21.81 -5.61
CA TYR A 64 6.73 22.84 -6.42
C TYR A 64 5.75 23.70 -7.23
N LEU A 65 4.65 23.10 -7.72
CA LEU A 65 3.62 23.90 -8.39
C LEU A 65 2.81 24.73 -7.41
N PHE A 66 2.53 24.22 -6.22
CA PHE A 66 1.76 24.95 -5.21
C PHE A 66 2.47 26.18 -4.69
N SER A 67 3.81 26.22 -4.69
CA SER A 67 4.60 27.38 -4.25
C SER A 67 4.37 28.61 -5.13
N ASN A 68 4.15 28.39 -6.42
CA ASN A 68 3.96 29.47 -7.41
C ASN A 68 2.51 29.60 -7.91
N ASN A 69 1.68 28.57 -7.69
CA ASN A 69 0.29 28.51 -8.19
C ASN A 69 -0.65 28.05 -7.07
N PRO A 70 -1.16 28.97 -6.25
CA PRO A 70 -2.01 28.60 -5.11
C PRO A 70 -3.37 28.03 -5.53
N ASN A 71 -3.83 28.30 -6.73
CA ASN A 71 -5.17 27.91 -7.20
C ASN A 71 -5.13 26.67 -8.12
N LEU A 72 -4.78 25.50 -7.57
CA LEU A 72 -4.79 24.19 -8.22
C LEU A 72 -5.63 23.19 -7.39
N PRO A 73 -6.96 23.39 -7.27
CA PRO A 73 -7.79 22.64 -6.31
C PRO A 73 -7.83 21.13 -6.60
N VAL A 74 -7.91 20.71 -7.86
CA VAL A 74 -7.92 19.29 -8.26
C VAL A 74 -6.64 18.60 -7.84
N LEU A 75 -5.48 19.19 -8.20
CA LEU A 75 -4.18 18.63 -7.86
C LEU A 75 -3.95 18.61 -6.34
N LYS A 76 -4.35 19.66 -5.61
CA LYS A 76 -4.27 19.71 -4.14
C LYS A 76 -5.08 18.58 -3.52
N ARG A 77 -6.31 18.37 -3.97
CA ARG A 77 -7.18 17.31 -3.46
C ARG A 77 -6.59 15.95 -3.73
N ALA A 78 -6.17 15.66 -4.96
CA ALA A 78 -5.54 14.40 -5.34
C ALA A 78 -4.28 14.11 -4.50
N THR A 79 -3.39 15.09 -4.36
CA THR A 79 -2.16 14.97 -3.55
C THR A 79 -2.48 14.66 -2.09
N LYS A 80 -3.43 15.36 -1.49
CA LYS A 80 -3.86 15.14 -0.10
C LYS A 80 -4.46 13.75 0.09
N LEU A 81 -5.30 13.29 -0.83
CA LEU A 81 -5.92 11.96 -0.77
C LEU A 81 -4.85 10.87 -0.84
N MET A 82 -3.93 10.95 -1.79
CA MET A 82 -2.89 9.94 -1.95
C MET A 82 -1.89 9.92 -0.78
N ARG A 83 -1.52 11.08 -0.24
CA ARG A 83 -0.67 11.17 0.95
C ARG A 83 -1.30 10.50 2.18
N ASN A 84 -2.61 10.64 2.35
CA ASN A 84 -3.33 10.12 3.52
C ASN A 84 -3.83 8.68 3.34
N ARG A 85 -3.83 8.16 2.10
CA ARG A 85 -4.39 6.84 1.77
C ARG A 85 -3.76 5.70 2.56
N PRO A 86 -2.42 5.57 2.71
CA PRO A 86 -1.82 4.48 3.48
C PRO A 86 -2.34 4.44 4.92
N ALA A 87 -2.38 5.58 5.59
CA ALA A 87 -2.89 5.66 6.95
C ALA A 87 -4.38 5.33 7.06
N ALA A 88 -5.20 5.76 6.10
CA ALA A 88 -6.62 5.42 6.07
C ALA A 88 -6.85 3.90 5.90
N LEU A 89 -6.06 3.26 5.04
CA LEU A 89 -6.12 1.82 4.82
C LEU A 89 -5.59 1.02 6.02
N ALA A 90 -4.54 1.50 6.69
CA ALA A 90 -4.04 0.94 7.94
C ALA A 90 -5.11 0.94 9.04
N LYS A 91 -5.80 2.08 9.23
CA LYS A 91 -6.94 2.19 10.16
C LYS A 91 -8.06 1.20 9.84
N LYS A 92 -8.38 1.05 8.55
CA LYS A 92 -9.42 0.12 8.10
C LYS A 92 -9.03 -1.33 8.38
N LEU A 93 -7.77 -1.72 8.11
CA LEU A 93 -7.27 -3.06 8.40
C LEU A 93 -7.24 -3.32 9.91
N HIS A 94 -6.59 -2.44 10.67
CA HIS A 94 -6.48 -2.55 12.13
C HIS A 94 -7.85 -2.75 12.78
N ARG A 95 -8.84 -1.91 12.47
CA ARG A 95 -10.21 -2.01 13.02
C ARG A 95 -10.87 -3.35 12.69
N ARG A 96 -10.66 -3.88 11.46
CA ARG A 96 -11.20 -5.19 11.04
C ARG A 96 -10.55 -6.36 11.76
N CYS A 97 -9.25 -6.26 12.03
CA CYS A 97 -8.53 -7.28 12.78
C CYS A 97 -8.87 -7.21 14.26
N ALA A 98 -8.87 -6.02 14.85
CA ALA A 98 -9.21 -5.82 16.26
C ALA A 98 -10.62 -6.30 16.63
N ALA A 99 -11.60 -6.10 15.74
CA ALA A 99 -12.98 -6.59 15.95
C ALA A 99 -13.10 -8.12 16.00
N ARG A 100 -12.04 -8.86 15.65
CA ARG A 100 -12.00 -10.33 15.56
C ARG A 100 -10.84 -10.94 16.34
N ALA A 101 -9.92 -10.13 16.81
CA ALA A 101 -8.77 -10.58 17.57
C ALA A 101 -9.26 -11.15 18.92
N ALA A 102 -8.83 -12.37 19.23
CA ALA A 102 -9.02 -12.95 20.55
C ALA A 102 -8.13 -12.26 21.61
N CYS A 103 -7.22 -11.39 21.19
CA CYS A 103 -6.26 -10.73 22.05
C CYS A 103 -6.71 -9.30 22.38
N PRO A 104 -6.92 -8.96 23.66
CA PRO A 104 -7.34 -7.62 24.09
C PRO A 104 -6.26 -6.55 23.85
N THR A 105 -5.00 -6.94 23.64
CA THR A 105 -3.85 -6.04 23.44
C THR A 105 -3.71 -5.54 22.00
N GLY A 106 -4.59 -5.94 21.08
CA GLY A 106 -4.59 -5.51 19.68
C GLY A 106 -4.18 -6.61 18.69
N PRO A 107 -4.34 -6.36 17.38
CA PRO A 107 -4.05 -7.33 16.33
C PRO A 107 -2.55 -7.55 16.11
N ARG A 108 -2.20 -8.73 15.58
CA ARG A 108 -0.86 -9.11 15.15
C ARG A 108 -0.80 -9.04 13.63
N ILE A 109 0.02 -8.15 13.09
CA ILE A 109 0.03 -7.87 11.64
C ILE A 109 1.46 -7.99 11.08
N LEU A 110 1.59 -8.73 9.98
CA LEU A 110 2.78 -8.75 9.13
C LEU A 110 2.56 -7.81 7.94
N VAL A 111 3.52 -6.92 7.69
CA VAL A 111 3.53 -6.03 6.52
C VAL A 111 4.57 -6.54 5.52
N VAL A 112 4.16 -6.89 4.31
CA VAL A 112 5.03 -7.44 3.26
C VAL A 112 5.27 -6.39 2.18
N GLY A 113 6.56 -6.13 1.89
CA GLY A 113 6.98 -5.14 0.90
C GLY A 113 6.80 -3.71 1.38
N ILE A 114 7.78 -3.19 2.13
CA ILE A 114 7.77 -1.81 2.63
C ILE A 114 8.56 -0.84 1.73
N GLY A 115 9.28 -1.34 0.72
CA GLY A 115 9.86 -0.51 -0.34
C GLY A 115 8.78 0.21 -1.17
N PHE A 116 9.13 1.32 -1.83
CA PHE A 116 8.11 2.11 -2.54
C PHE A 116 7.62 1.46 -3.84
N LYS A 117 8.38 0.52 -4.42
CA LYS A 117 8.01 -0.30 -5.58
C LYS A 117 8.82 -1.59 -5.68
N PRO A 118 8.38 -2.57 -6.49
CA PRO A 118 9.10 -3.81 -6.71
C PRO A 118 10.55 -3.60 -7.19
N GLY A 119 11.48 -4.44 -6.72
CA GLY A 119 12.89 -4.42 -7.11
C GLY A 119 13.71 -3.29 -6.48
N GLN A 120 13.19 -2.55 -5.51
CA GLN A 120 13.91 -1.45 -4.85
C GLN A 120 13.77 -1.47 -3.34
N SER A 121 14.88 -1.14 -2.65
CA SER A 121 14.94 -0.98 -1.19
C SER A 121 14.64 0.45 -0.71
N VAL A 122 14.30 1.37 -1.65
CA VAL A 122 14.11 2.79 -1.34
C VAL A 122 12.85 2.99 -0.51
N LEU A 123 13.01 3.66 0.64
CA LEU A 123 11.92 3.94 1.59
C LEU A 123 11.37 5.38 1.49
N SER A 124 11.97 6.23 0.65
CA SER A 124 11.54 7.62 0.50
C SER A 124 10.09 7.71 0.04
N TYR A 125 9.28 8.34 0.88
CA TYR A 125 7.83 8.45 0.68
C TYR A 125 7.14 7.10 0.42
N SER A 126 7.70 6.00 0.94
CA SER A 126 7.08 4.68 0.76
C SER A 126 5.69 4.63 1.38
N PRO A 127 4.65 4.25 0.60
CA PRO A 127 3.32 3.99 1.14
C PRO A 127 3.30 2.82 2.12
N GLY A 128 4.12 1.78 1.88
CA GLY A 128 4.25 0.61 2.77
C GLY A 128 4.79 1.00 4.15
N LEU A 129 5.84 1.83 4.17
CA LEU A 129 6.39 2.35 5.42
C LEU A 129 5.40 3.26 6.16
N ALA A 130 4.69 4.15 5.44
CA ALA A 130 3.66 5.00 6.02
C ALA A 130 2.48 4.18 6.60
N PHE A 131 2.11 3.09 5.94
CA PHE A 131 1.11 2.14 6.40
C PHE A 131 1.55 1.45 7.70
N ALA A 132 2.78 0.94 7.76
CA ALA A 132 3.35 0.30 8.96
C ALA A 132 3.45 1.30 10.13
N THR A 133 3.90 2.53 9.88
CA THR A 133 3.97 3.60 10.88
C THR A 133 2.59 3.89 11.51
N GLU A 134 1.54 3.94 10.69
CA GLU A 134 0.19 4.14 11.24
C GLU A 134 -0.31 2.93 12.03
N LEU A 135 -0.01 1.69 11.61
CA LEU A 135 -0.33 0.48 12.38
C LEU A 135 0.36 0.49 13.76
N GLN A 136 1.63 0.91 13.82
CA GLN A 136 2.33 1.06 15.09
C GLN A 136 1.64 2.07 16.00
N ARG A 137 1.26 3.23 15.45
CA ARG A 137 0.54 4.28 16.20
C ARG A 137 -0.83 3.80 16.73
N LEU A 138 -1.48 2.88 16.01
CA LEU A 138 -2.78 2.31 16.41
C LEU A 138 -2.69 1.24 17.49
N GLY A 139 -1.49 0.76 17.83
CA GLY A 139 -1.28 -0.20 18.90
C GLY A 139 -1.55 -1.64 18.47
N CYS A 140 -0.82 -2.14 17.48
CA CYS A 140 -0.76 -3.59 17.23
C CYS A 140 0.01 -4.28 18.34
N SER A 141 -0.47 -5.44 18.82
CA SER A 141 0.23 -6.25 19.83
C SER A 141 1.51 -6.88 19.27
N ARG A 142 1.52 -7.16 17.97
CA ARG A 142 2.71 -7.55 17.20
C ARG A 142 2.66 -6.92 15.82
N LEU A 143 3.70 -6.19 15.45
CA LEU A 143 3.87 -5.60 14.12
C LEU A 143 5.27 -5.94 13.63
N VAL A 144 5.35 -6.57 12.46
CA VAL A 144 6.59 -7.07 11.85
C VAL A 144 6.56 -6.75 10.37
N PHE A 145 7.70 -6.55 9.72
CA PHE A 145 7.76 -6.44 8.27
C PHE A 145 8.56 -7.57 7.63
N HIS A 146 8.23 -7.91 6.39
CA HIS A 146 9.01 -8.78 5.52
C HIS A 146 9.27 -8.08 4.19
N ASP A 147 10.53 -7.76 3.93
CA ASP A 147 11.00 -7.21 2.66
C ASP A 147 12.44 -7.65 2.48
N PRO A 148 12.75 -8.53 1.48
CA PRO A 148 14.11 -9.04 1.29
C PRO A 148 15.14 -7.97 0.96
N LEU A 149 14.71 -6.86 0.35
CA LEU A 149 15.60 -5.80 -0.12
C LEU A 149 15.84 -4.69 0.91
N VAL A 150 15.02 -4.61 1.96
CA VAL A 150 15.15 -3.59 3.01
C VAL A 150 15.86 -4.19 4.21
N GLU A 151 16.97 -3.58 4.61
CA GLU A 151 17.74 -4.00 5.78
C GLU A 151 17.08 -3.57 7.09
N GLN A 152 17.25 -4.38 8.16
CA GLN A 152 16.73 -4.08 9.49
C GLN A 152 17.20 -2.71 10.01
N SER A 153 18.44 -2.32 9.70
CA SER A 153 19.05 -1.04 10.11
C SER A 153 18.35 0.18 9.52
N GLN A 154 17.67 0.03 8.38
CA GLN A 154 16.90 1.12 7.74
C GLN A 154 15.57 1.39 8.46
N VAL A 155 15.05 0.41 9.21
CA VAL A 155 13.79 0.50 9.96
C VAL A 155 13.98 -0.09 11.36
N PRO A 156 14.82 0.52 12.23
CA PRO A 156 15.21 -0.06 13.51
C PRO A 156 14.06 -0.19 14.52
N TRP A 157 12.98 0.56 14.32
CA TRP A 157 11.80 0.56 15.18
C TRP A 157 10.78 -0.54 14.88
N LEU A 158 10.95 -1.27 13.76
CA LEU A 158 10.03 -2.32 13.32
C LEU A 158 10.83 -3.62 13.08
N GLU A 159 10.44 -4.70 13.76
CA GLU A 159 11.06 -6.02 13.63
C GLU A 159 10.97 -6.53 12.19
N LYS A 160 12.08 -7.02 11.64
CA LYS A 160 12.11 -7.70 10.34
C LYS A 160 11.89 -9.20 10.51
N LEU A 161 10.94 -9.76 9.80
CA LEU A 161 10.81 -11.20 9.64
C LEU A 161 11.84 -11.67 8.61
N ASP A 162 12.67 -12.61 8.98
CA ASP A 162 13.64 -13.24 8.09
C ASP A 162 12.94 -14.09 7.01
N HIS A 163 13.70 -14.49 5.99
CA HIS A 163 13.18 -15.30 4.89
C HIS A 163 12.71 -16.68 5.36
N ALA A 164 13.43 -17.30 6.28
CA ALA A 164 13.08 -18.59 6.84
C ALA A 164 11.78 -18.58 7.62
N GLY A 165 11.45 -17.42 8.22
CA GLY A 165 10.19 -17.21 8.93
C GLY A 165 8.96 -17.03 8.04
N PHE A 166 9.16 -16.75 6.76
CA PHE A 166 8.04 -16.53 5.83
C PHE A 166 7.50 -17.86 5.28
N HIS A 167 6.81 -18.62 6.14
CA HIS A 167 6.18 -19.89 5.79
C HIS A 167 4.80 -20.05 6.42
N PRO A 168 3.87 -20.84 5.85
CA PRO A 168 2.46 -20.85 6.23
C PRO A 168 2.23 -21.14 7.71
N GLY A 169 2.91 -22.14 8.28
CA GLY A 169 2.70 -22.56 9.67
C GLY A 169 3.04 -21.45 10.68
N ARG A 170 4.12 -20.71 10.45
CA ARG A 170 4.48 -19.58 11.31
C ARG A 170 3.55 -18.40 11.13
N LEU A 171 3.20 -18.08 9.89
CA LEU A 171 2.32 -16.96 9.59
C LEU A 171 0.92 -17.15 10.20
N ASP A 172 0.35 -18.35 10.09
CA ASP A 172 -0.95 -18.68 10.69
C ASP A 172 -0.94 -18.67 12.24
N LEU A 173 0.20 -19.00 12.85
CA LEU A 173 0.34 -19.02 14.29
C LEU A 173 0.57 -17.63 14.89
N GLU A 174 1.42 -16.83 14.26
CA GLU A 174 1.94 -15.58 14.82
C GLU A 174 1.13 -14.34 14.41
N PHE A 175 0.37 -14.39 13.30
CA PHE A 175 -0.30 -13.20 12.77
C PHE A 175 -1.80 -13.41 12.53
N ASP A 176 -2.56 -12.35 12.75
CA ASP A 176 -4.00 -12.29 12.45
C ASP A 176 -4.24 -11.81 11.01
N ALA A 177 -3.27 -11.08 10.45
CA ALA A 177 -3.31 -10.63 9.07
C ALA A 177 -1.92 -10.42 8.46
N VAL A 178 -1.82 -10.68 7.15
CA VAL A 178 -0.72 -10.28 6.27
C VAL A 178 -1.20 -9.18 5.35
N ALA A 179 -0.51 -8.04 5.37
CA ALA A 179 -0.78 -6.90 4.50
C ALA A 179 0.30 -6.81 3.41
N VAL A 180 -0.02 -7.19 2.19
CA VAL A 180 0.90 -7.05 1.04
C VAL A 180 0.79 -5.64 0.51
N CYS A 181 1.81 -4.82 0.79
CA CYS A 181 1.91 -3.42 0.37
C CYS A 181 2.56 -3.30 -1.01
N THR A 182 3.61 -4.09 -1.25
CA THR A 182 4.33 -4.17 -2.52
C THR A 182 4.70 -5.64 -2.77
N ARG A 183 4.45 -6.15 -3.99
CA ARG A 183 4.93 -7.48 -4.41
C ARG A 183 6.42 -7.41 -4.70
N GLN A 184 7.22 -7.53 -3.63
CA GLN A 184 8.67 -7.39 -3.71
C GLN A 184 9.31 -8.62 -4.35
N HIS A 185 10.38 -8.40 -5.13
CA HIS A 185 11.19 -9.47 -5.69
C HIS A 185 11.82 -10.31 -4.57
N GLY A 186 11.92 -11.62 -4.78
CA GLY A 186 12.48 -12.55 -3.80
C GLY A 186 11.50 -13.04 -2.73
N VAL A 187 10.21 -12.62 -2.79
CA VAL A 187 9.15 -13.15 -1.92
C VAL A 187 8.35 -14.21 -2.67
N ASP A 188 8.23 -15.39 -2.09
CA ASP A 188 7.31 -16.43 -2.58
C ASP A 188 5.89 -16.17 -2.08
N PHE A 189 5.08 -15.54 -2.91
CA PHE A 189 3.69 -15.22 -2.57
C PHE A 189 2.76 -16.43 -2.58
N THR A 190 3.17 -17.60 -3.11
CA THR A 190 2.37 -18.84 -3.05
C THR A 190 2.20 -19.34 -1.61
N VAL A 191 3.08 -18.91 -0.71
CA VAL A 191 2.96 -19.13 0.74
C VAL A 191 1.64 -18.61 1.27
N LEU A 192 1.16 -17.47 0.75
CA LEU A 192 -0.06 -16.82 1.21
C LEU A 192 -1.34 -17.59 0.82
N ASP A 193 -1.30 -18.35 -0.27
CA ASP A 193 -2.44 -19.17 -0.73
C ASP A 193 -2.66 -20.39 0.18
N LYS A 194 -1.67 -20.74 1.00
CA LYS A 194 -1.70 -21.88 1.92
C LYS A 194 -2.14 -21.50 3.33
N LEU A 195 -2.41 -20.22 3.61
CA LEU A 195 -2.87 -19.73 4.91
C LEU A 195 -4.31 -20.16 5.18
N ARG A 196 -4.58 -20.60 6.41
CA ARG A 196 -5.90 -21.09 6.86
C ARG A 196 -6.59 -20.14 7.83
N HIS A 197 -5.81 -19.48 8.66
CA HIS A 197 -6.31 -18.65 9.76
C HIS A 197 -5.93 -17.18 9.60
N CYS A 198 -4.71 -16.92 9.13
CA CYS A 198 -4.22 -15.57 8.89
C CYS A 198 -4.85 -14.98 7.62
N ARG A 199 -5.31 -13.74 7.71
CA ARG A 199 -5.96 -13.05 6.58
C ARG A 199 -4.96 -12.37 5.69
N VAL A 200 -5.14 -12.52 4.40
CA VAL A 200 -4.33 -11.80 3.43
C VAL A 200 -5.09 -10.58 2.92
N LYS A 201 -4.44 -9.42 2.95
CA LYS A 201 -4.92 -8.20 2.30
C LYS A 201 -3.84 -7.67 1.36
N THR A 202 -4.09 -7.77 0.08
CA THR A 202 -3.21 -7.22 -0.96
C THR A 202 -3.68 -5.83 -1.36
N PHE A 203 -2.74 -4.89 -1.40
CA PHE A 203 -2.94 -3.52 -1.87
C PHE A 203 -2.22 -3.27 -3.20
N ASP A 204 -1.19 -4.06 -3.48
CA ASP A 204 -0.48 -4.04 -4.76
C ASP A 204 -1.25 -4.91 -5.76
N THR A 205 -1.55 -4.33 -6.91
CA THR A 205 -2.30 -4.98 -8.00
C THR A 205 -1.46 -5.13 -9.28
N ALA A 206 -0.15 -4.87 -9.17
CA ALA A 206 0.79 -5.10 -10.26
C ALA A 206 1.26 -6.56 -10.33
#